data_04af3016162ea19c7c76feb9130b35ea
#
_entry.id   04af3016162ea19c7c76feb9130b35ea
#
_cell.length_a   1.000
_cell.length_b   1.000
_cell.length_c   1.000
_cell.angle_alpha   90.00
_cell.angle_beta   90.00
_cell.angle_gamma   90.00
#
_symmetry.space_group_name_H-M   'P 1'
#
loop_
_entity.id
_entity.type
_entity.pdbx_description
1 polymer ?
#
loop_
_entity_poly.entity_id
_entity_poly.type
_entity_poly.pdbx_seq_one_letter_code
_entity_poly.pdbx_strand_id
1 'polypeptide(L)'
;MLNALFNIIIAPIIQILEFFFTLFFEITNNHGLAVIGLSIVVTLCTLPLYMVAEQWQEKEREIQEKLKPGTKRIKKFFKGDEQYMILTTFYKQNHYHPLMALRSSFSLLIQIPFFISAYTFLSHLEALKGVSFLFIKDFGNPDATFKIGSFYINVLPIAMTLINCI
;
A
#
# COMPACT_ATOMS: atom_id res chain seq x y z
N MET A 1 -22.18 2.56 -8.01
CA MET A 1 -21.42 1.78 -7.03
C MET A 1 -20.03 2.35 -6.76
N LEU A 2 -19.19 2.60 -7.78
CA LEU A 2 -17.84 3.17 -7.55
C LEU A 2 -17.87 4.51 -6.81
N ASN A 3 -18.76 5.43 -7.19
CA ASN A 3 -18.89 6.73 -6.54
C ASN A 3 -19.36 6.63 -5.08
N ALA A 4 -20.19 5.63 -4.75
CA ALA A 4 -20.62 5.40 -3.36
C ALA A 4 -19.44 4.89 -2.50
N LEU A 5 -18.63 3.99 -3.04
CA LEU A 5 -17.43 3.46 -2.38
C LEU A 5 -16.38 4.57 -2.19
N PHE A 6 -16.22 5.43 -3.18
CA PHE A 6 -15.36 6.61 -3.11
C PHE A 6 -15.81 7.55 -1.98
N ASN A 7 -17.09 7.92 -1.94
CA ASN A 7 -17.61 8.85 -0.96
C ASN A 7 -17.61 8.29 0.48
N ILE A 8 -17.78 6.98 0.65
CA ILE A 8 -17.85 6.37 1.98
C ILE A 8 -16.46 6.10 2.55
N ILE A 9 -15.48 5.71 1.73
CA ILE A 9 -14.16 5.28 2.20
C ILE A 9 -13.09 6.32 1.92
N ILE A 10 -13.01 6.84 0.70
CA ILE A 10 -11.91 7.71 0.27
C ILE A 10 -12.13 9.15 0.72
N ALA A 11 -13.34 9.68 0.60
CA ALA A 11 -13.61 11.06 0.96
C ALA A 11 -13.32 11.40 2.45
N PRO A 12 -13.71 10.57 3.44
CA PRO A 12 -13.38 10.86 4.83
C PRO A 12 -11.87 10.80 5.10
N ILE A 13 -11.14 9.91 4.41
CA ILE A 13 -9.68 9.86 4.55
C ILE A 13 -9.06 11.15 3.98
N ILE A 14 -9.54 11.63 2.83
CA ILE A 14 -9.06 12.89 2.23
C ILE A 14 -9.30 14.07 3.19
N GLN A 15 -10.46 14.16 3.82
CA GLN A 15 -10.77 15.23 4.79
C GLN A 15 -9.83 15.21 5.99
N ILE A 16 -9.49 14.02 6.50
CA ILE A 16 -8.51 13.85 7.58
C ILE A 16 -7.12 14.31 7.12
N LEU A 17 -6.71 13.93 5.91
CA LEU A 17 -5.43 14.35 5.34
C LEU A 17 -5.35 15.86 5.17
N GLU A 18 -6.41 16.48 4.66
CA GLU A 18 -6.52 17.93 4.48
C GLU A 18 -6.43 18.68 5.81
N PHE A 19 -7.14 18.20 6.83
CA PHE A 19 -7.09 18.78 8.17
C PHE A 19 -5.65 18.76 8.73
N PHE A 20 -4.97 17.62 8.69
CA PHE A 20 -3.60 17.52 9.21
C PHE A 20 -2.60 18.30 8.36
N PHE A 21 -2.76 18.32 7.05
CA PHE A 21 -1.91 19.12 6.17
C PHE A 21 -2.02 20.61 6.50
N THR A 22 -3.24 21.14 6.64
CA THR A 22 -3.49 22.54 6.98
C THR A 22 -2.89 22.88 8.35
N LEU A 23 -3.10 22.02 9.34
CA LEU A 23 -2.53 22.18 10.68
C LEU A 23 -1.00 22.25 10.67
N PHE A 24 -0.33 21.34 9.95
CA PHE A 24 1.12 21.40 9.82
C PHE A 24 1.61 22.58 9.01
N PHE A 25 0.85 22.99 8.01
CA PHE A 25 1.18 24.16 7.23
C PHE A 25 1.08 25.45 8.06
N GLU A 26 0.06 25.60 8.88
CA GLU A 26 -0.09 26.75 9.79
C GLU A 26 1.04 26.85 10.81
N ILE A 27 1.54 25.71 11.29
CA ILE A 27 2.65 25.67 12.26
C ILE A 27 4.01 25.96 11.60
N THR A 28 4.25 25.41 10.42
CA THR A 28 5.58 25.43 9.78
C THR A 28 5.73 26.54 8.74
N ASN A 29 4.63 27.06 8.21
CA ASN A 29 4.58 27.97 7.04
C ASN A 29 5.35 27.43 5.83
N ASN A 30 5.51 26.11 5.73
CA ASN A 30 6.27 25.45 4.67
C ASN A 30 5.54 24.18 4.17
N HIS A 31 5.18 24.19 2.91
CA HIS A 31 4.44 23.08 2.28
C HIS A 31 5.20 21.75 2.32
N GLY A 32 6.53 21.78 2.15
CA GLY A 32 7.34 20.56 2.21
C GLY A 32 7.37 19.93 3.60
N LEU A 33 7.50 20.74 4.65
CA LEU A 33 7.42 20.28 6.03
C LEU A 33 6.02 19.80 6.39
N ALA A 34 4.98 20.44 5.85
CA ALA A 34 3.60 19.99 6.03
C ALA A 34 3.37 18.59 5.43
N VAL A 35 3.92 18.30 4.23
CA VAL A 35 3.86 16.97 3.61
C VAL A 35 4.61 15.91 4.46
N ILE A 36 5.77 16.26 5.00
CA ILE A 36 6.52 15.34 5.88
C ILE A 36 5.72 15.06 7.17
N GLY A 37 5.18 16.09 7.80
CA GLY A 37 4.33 15.95 8.98
C GLY A 37 3.10 15.09 8.71
N LEU A 38 2.44 15.32 7.59
CA LEU A 38 1.32 14.51 7.13
C LEU A 38 1.70 13.05 6.97
N SER A 39 2.86 12.76 6.36
CA SER A 39 3.35 11.39 6.18
C SER A 39 3.56 10.66 7.51
N ILE A 40 4.07 11.35 8.52
CA ILE A 40 4.26 10.80 9.87
C ILE A 40 2.90 10.45 10.49
N VAL A 41 1.92 11.36 10.41
CA VAL A 41 0.57 11.11 10.95
C VAL A 41 -0.10 9.93 10.26
N VAL A 42 -0.05 9.86 8.94
CA VAL A 42 -0.61 8.73 8.16
C VAL A 42 0.04 7.42 8.61
N THR A 43 1.35 7.40 8.75
CA THR A 43 2.08 6.22 9.21
C THR A 43 1.63 5.81 10.62
N LEU A 44 1.52 6.73 11.55
CA LEU A 44 1.06 6.45 12.92
C LEU A 44 -0.39 5.96 12.96
N CYS A 45 -1.27 6.53 12.15
CA CYS A 45 -2.66 6.10 12.06
C CYS A 45 -2.83 4.71 11.42
N THR A 46 -1.96 4.35 10.50
CA THR A 46 -2.00 3.04 9.82
C THR A 46 -1.29 1.94 10.62
N LEU A 47 -0.37 2.28 11.54
CA LEU A 47 0.34 1.31 12.39
C LEU A 47 -0.58 0.29 13.07
N PRO A 48 -1.65 0.67 13.80
CA PRO A 48 -2.51 -0.30 14.46
C PRO A 48 -3.22 -1.23 13.48
N LEU A 49 -3.56 -0.73 12.28
CA LEU A 49 -4.14 -1.55 11.22
C LEU A 49 -3.15 -2.59 10.68
N TYR A 50 -1.88 -2.20 10.52
CA TYR A 50 -0.81 -3.11 10.14
C TYR A 50 -0.57 -4.20 11.19
N MET A 51 -0.57 -3.87 12.47
CA MET A 51 -0.40 -4.84 13.56
C MET A 51 -1.49 -5.92 13.53
N VAL A 52 -2.74 -5.52 13.32
CA VAL A 52 -3.86 -6.47 13.19
C VAL A 52 -3.72 -7.32 11.93
N ALA A 53 -3.36 -6.71 10.79
CA ALA A 53 -3.17 -7.42 9.55
C ALA A 53 -2.01 -8.43 9.64
N GLU A 54 -0.92 -8.08 10.33
CA GLU A 54 0.24 -8.94 10.54
C GLU A 54 -0.12 -10.19 11.37
N GLN A 55 -0.87 -10.03 12.45
CA GLN A 55 -1.37 -11.16 13.25
C GLN A 55 -2.21 -12.13 12.42
N TRP A 56 -3.02 -11.62 11.49
CA TRP A 56 -3.82 -12.46 10.60
C TRP A 56 -2.96 -13.17 9.56
N GLN A 57 -1.93 -12.50 9.05
CA GLN A 57 -0.96 -13.09 8.13
C GLN A 57 -0.14 -14.19 8.81
N GLU A 58 0.31 -13.97 10.03
CA GLU A 58 1.10 -14.95 10.78
C GLU A 58 0.31 -16.24 11.02
N LYS A 59 -0.94 -16.13 11.47
CA LYS A 59 -1.84 -17.29 11.59
C LYS A 59 -2.03 -18.03 10.27
N GLU A 60 -2.16 -17.30 9.17
CA GLU A 60 -2.29 -17.91 7.84
C GLU A 60 -1.00 -18.64 7.42
N ARG A 61 0.18 -18.04 7.67
CA ARG A 61 1.47 -18.67 7.41
C ARG A 61 1.63 -19.98 8.17
N GLU A 62 1.30 -20.00 9.45
CA GLU A 62 1.36 -21.22 10.26
C GLU A 62 0.49 -22.34 9.68
N ILE A 63 -0.73 -22.02 9.26
CA ILE A 63 -1.63 -23.00 8.62
C ILE A 63 -1.04 -23.48 7.30
N GLN A 64 -0.56 -22.58 6.47
CA GLN A 64 0.05 -22.94 5.18
C GLN A 64 1.31 -23.80 5.37
N GLU A 65 2.15 -23.50 6.35
CA GLU A 65 3.34 -24.30 6.65
C GLU A 65 2.99 -25.73 7.10
N LYS A 66 1.96 -25.90 7.90
CA LYS A 66 1.45 -27.21 8.29
C LYS A 66 0.91 -28.01 7.09
N LEU A 67 0.26 -27.34 6.14
CA LEU A 67 -0.31 -27.97 4.95
C LEU A 67 0.71 -28.19 3.82
N LYS A 68 1.82 -27.45 3.82
CA LYS A 68 2.86 -27.48 2.79
C LYS A 68 3.43 -28.87 2.47
N PRO A 69 3.74 -29.73 3.45
CA PRO A 69 4.26 -31.07 3.14
C PRO A 69 3.22 -31.95 2.42
N GLY A 70 1.94 -31.88 2.83
CA GLY A 70 0.86 -32.60 2.17
C GLY A 70 0.59 -32.12 0.75
N THR A 71 0.51 -30.81 0.57
CA THR A 71 0.30 -30.22 -0.75
C THR A 71 1.46 -30.49 -1.70
N LYS A 72 2.71 -30.46 -1.21
CA LYS A 72 3.88 -30.82 -2.02
C LYS A 72 3.85 -32.28 -2.47
N ARG A 73 3.44 -33.21 -1.60
CA ARG A 73 3.28 -34.64 -1.96
C ARG A 73 2.22 -34.80 -3.05
N ILE A 74 1.05 -34.21 -2.87
CA ILE A 74 -0.03 -34.33 -3.84
C ILE A 74 0.42 -33.78 -5.21
N LYS A 75 1.03 -32.59 -5.24
CA LYS A 75 1.54 -31.98 -6.47
C LYS A 75 2.65 -32.77 -7.16
N LYS A 76 3.39 -33.56 -6.40
CA LYS A 76 4.48 -34.42 -6.96
C LYS A 76 3.96 -35.70 -7.63
N PHE A 77 2.91 -36.31 -7.06
CA PHE A 77 2.44 -37.63 -7.52
C PHE A 77 1.21 -37.53 -8.44
N PHE A 78 0.40 -36.48 -8.35
CA PHE A 78 -0.81 -36.34 -9.13
C PHE A 78 -0.70 -35.13 -10.08
N LYS A 79 -1.39 -35.20 -11.23
CA LYS A 79 -1.43 -34.12 -12.25
C LYS A 79 -2.85 -33.96 -12.80
N GLY A 80 -3.14 -32.76 -13.37
CA GLY A 80 -4.43 -32.47 -14.00
C GLY A 80 -5.60 -32.46 -13.01
N ASP A 81 -6.73 -32.98 -13.46
CA ASP A 81 -7.99 -32.98 -12.70
C ASP A 81 -7.92 -33.80 -11.41
N GLU A 82 -7.19 -34.91 -11.44
CA GLU A 82 -6.98 -35.74 -10.27
C GLU A 82 -6.25 -34.98 -9.15
N GLN A 83 -5.21 -34.24 -9.49
CA GLN A 83 -4.49 -33.37 -8.55
C GLN A 83 -5.44 -32.33 -7.92
N TYR A 84 -6.29 -31.71 -8.75
CA TYR A 84 -7.24 -30.70 -8.27
C TYR A 84 -8.25 -31.30 -7.28
N MET A 85 -8.82 -32.46 -7.61
CA MET A 85 -9.78 -33.13 -6.74
C MET A 85 -9.15 -33.53 -5.40
N ILE A 86 -7.96 -34.11 -5.42
CA ILE A 86 -7.25 -34.55 -4.20
C ILE A 86 -6.85 -33.33 -3.36
N LEU A 87 -6.34 -32.25 -3.96
CA LEU A 87 -6.00 -31.02 -3.25
C LEU A 87 -7.24 -30.39 -2.60
N THR A 88 -8.35 -30.34 -3.31
CA THR A 88 -9.60 -29.78 -2.79
C THR A 88 -10.11 -30.61 -1.60
N THR A 89 -10.05 -31.92 -1.69
CA THR A 89 -10.42 -32.83 -0.59
C THR A 89 -9.49 -32.67 0.60
N PHE A 90 -8.19 -32.61 0.36
CA PHE A 90 -7.16 -32.38 1.40
C PHE A 90 -7.39 -31.06 2.15
N TYR A 91 -7.67 -29.97 1.43
CA TYR A 91 -8.00 -28.68 2.06
C TYR A 91 -9.29 -28.74 2.87
N LYS A 92 -10.35 -29.39 2.35
CA LYS A 92 -11.61 -29.59 3.09
C LYS A 92 -11.40 -30.39 4.38
N GLN A 93 -10.62 -31.46 4.35
CA GLN A 93 -10.30 -32.28 5.54
C GLN A 93 -9.52 -31.50 6.60
N ASN A 94 -8.70 -30.55 6.20
CA ASN A 94 -7.95 -29.67 7.10
C ASN A 94 -8.69 -28.37 7.44
N HIS A 95 -9.98 -28.28 7.13
CA HIS A 95 -10.79 -27.07 7.34
C HIS A 95 -10.17 -25.79 6.74
N TYR A 96 -9.37 -25.95 5.68
CA TYR A 96 -8.70 -24.87 5.00
C TYR A 96 -9.45 -24.49 3.72
N HIS A 97 -9.82 -23.21 3.62
CA HIS A 97 -10.44 -22.68 2.41
C HIS A 97 -9.43 -21.85 1.63
N PRO A 98 -9.28 -22.03 0.29
CA PRO A 98 -8.31 -21.26 -0.52
C PRO A 98 -8.45 -19.75 -0.40
N LEU A 99 -9.64 -19.23 -0.10
CA LEU A 99 -9.87 -17.81 0.17
C LEU A 99 -9.17 -17.30 1.43
N MET A 100 -8.80 -18.20 2.36
CA MET A 100 -7.99 -17.82 3.53
C MET A 100 -6.60 -17.35 3.13
N ALA A 101 -6.08 -17.78 1.98
CA ALA A 101 -4.82 -17.27 1.43
C ALA A 101 -4.86 -15.75 1.16
N LEU A 102 -6.06 -15.17 0.92
CA LEU A 102 -6.22 -13.72 0.77
C LEU A 102 -5.88 -12.94 2.06
N ARG A 103 -5.94 -13.60 3.23
CA ARG A 103 -5.51 -13.00 4.49
C ARG A 103 -4.04 -12.62 4.48
N SER A 104 -3.21 -13.34 3.74
CA SER A 104 -1.79 -12.99 3.58
C SER A 104 -1.57 -11.67 2.81
N SER A 105 -2.54 -11.27 2.00
CA SER A 105 -2.51 -10.01 1.24
C SER A 105 -3.35 -8.90 1.88
N PHE A 106 -3.88 -9.12 3.08
CA PHE A 106 -4.82 -8.20 3.71
C PHE A 106 -4.19 -6.84 4.04
N SER A 107 -2.90 -6.79 4.38
CA SER A 107 -2.19 -5.52 4.59
C SER A 107 -2.13 -4.67 3.32
N LEU A 108 -1.90 -5.31 2.17
CA LEU A 108 -1.92 -4.63 0.88
C LEU A 108 -3.32 -4.07 0.56
N LEU A 109 -4.37 -4.86 0.84
CA LEU A 109 -5.75 -4.42 0.61
C LEU A 109 -6.14 -3.22 1.48
N ILE A 110 -5.68 -3.17 2.74
CA ILE A 110 -5.89 -2.02 3.63
C ILE A 110 -5.13 -0.79 3.11
N GLN A 111 -3.94 -0.97 2.57
CA GLN A 111 -3.11 0.13 2.10
C GLN A 111 -3.67 0.83 0.86
N ILE A 112 -4.40 0.11 -0.01
CA ILE A 112 -4.93 0.66 -1.27
C ILE A 112 -5.79 1.92 -1.06
N PRO A 113 -6.82 1.94 -0.19
CA PRO A 113 -7.64 3.13 -0.01
C PRO A 113 -6.85 4.31 0.56
N PHE A 114 -5.88 4.08 1.46
CA PHE A 114 -5.01 5.14 1.96
C PHE A 114 -4.11 5.71 0.86
N PHE A 115 -3.54 4.85 0.03
CA PHE A 115 -2.71 5.26 -1.09
C PHE A 115 -3.50 6.07 -2.12
N ILE A 116 -4.70 5.62 -2.50
CA ILE A 116 -5.57 6.34 -3.43
C ILE A 116 -5.97 7.71 -2.85
N SER A 117 -6.32 7.76 -1.56
CA SER A 117 -6.69 9.01 -0.89
C SER A 117 -5.53 10.00 -0.84
N ALA A 118 -4.35 9.55 -0.44
CA ALA A 118 -3.16 10.39 -0.37
C ALA A 118 -2.75 10.88 -1.77
N TYR A 119 -2.77 10.00 -2.77
CA TYR A 119 -2.48 10.37 -4.15
C TYR A 119 -3.50 11.40 -4.69
N THR A 120 -4.79 11.15 -4.49
CA THR A 120 -5.85 12.06 -4.93
C THR A 120 -5.73 13.42 -4.24
N PHE A 121 -5.51 13.43 -2.93
CA PHE A 121 -5.32 14.65 -2.16
C PHE A 121 -4.13 15.47 -2.67
N LEU A 122 -2.93 14.87 -2.72
CA LEU A 122 -1.71 15.57 -3.13
C LEU A 122 -1.75 16.02 -4.58
N SER A 123 -2.36 15.23 -5.48
CA SER A 123 -2.47 15.57 -6.91
C SER A 123 -3.40 16.75 -7.17
N HIS A 124 -4.41 16.96 -6.33
CA HIS A 124 -5.36 18.05 -6.46
C HIS A 124 -5.01 19.26 -5.60
N LEU A 125 -3.96 19.18 -4.80
CA LEU A 125 -3.54 20.28 -3.92
C LEU A 125 -2.81 21.36 -4.74
N GLU A 126 -3.56 22.36 -5.18
CA GLU A 126 -2.99 23.48 -5.96
C GLU A 126 -1.90 24.26 -5.22
N ALA A 127 -1.95 24.25 -3.90
CA ALA A 127 -0.95 24.89 -3.05
C ALA A 127 0.47 24.31 -3.20
N LEU A 128 0.63 23.13 -3.81
CA LEU A 128 1.94 22.51 -4.08
C LEU A 128 2.54 22.92 -5.43
N LYS A 129 1.74 23.48 -6.33
CA LYS A 129 2.21 23.91 -7.65
C LYS A 129 3.15 25.11 -7.54
N GLY A 130 4.32 25.02 -8.15
CA GLY A 130 5.33 26.10 -8.11
C GLY A 130 6.08 26.23 -6.79
N VAL A 131 5.84 25.33 -5.82
CA VAL A 131 6.55 25.34 -4.55
C VAL A 131 7.80 24.48 -4.64
N SER A 132 8.96 25.07 -4.31
CA SER A 132 10.24 24.37 -4.23
C SER A 132 10.52 23.90 -2.80
N PHE A 133 11.15 22.73 -2.68
CA PHE A 133 11.59 22.20 -1.40
C PHE A 133 12.85 21.35 -1.58
N LEU A 134 13.93 21.66 -0.86
CA LEU A 134 15.24 21.01 -0.98
C LEU A 134 15.76 21.05 -2.43
N PHE A 135 15.87 19.88 -3.06
CA PHE A 135 16.32 19.72 -4.44
C PHE A 135 15.17 19.64 -5.47
N ILE A 136 13.93 19.64 -5.01
CA ILE A 136 12.73 19.61 -5.85
C ILE A 136 12.36 21.04 -6.20
N LYS A 137 12.32 21.34 -7.48
CA LYS A 137 12.01 22.70 -7.98
C LYS A 137 10.52 23.01 -7.94
N ASP A 138 9.67 22.01 -8.12
CA ASP A 138 8.23 22.15 -8.16
C ASP A 138 7.56 20.82 -7.75
N PHE A 139 6.77 20.83 -6.69
CA PHE A 139 6.04 19.66 -6.25
C PHE A 139 4.89 19.27 -7.20
N GLY A 140 4.42 20.20 -8.01
CA GLY A 140 3.32 19.95 -8.96
C GLY A 140 3.77 19.28 -10.25
N ASN A 141 5.07 19.17 -10.49
CA ASN A 141 5.67 18.61 -11.70
C ASN A 141 6.65 17.47 -11.37
N PRO A 142 6.92 16.56 -12.32
CA PRO A 142 7.97 15.56 -12.16
C PRO A 142 9.31 16.25 -11.84
N ASP A 143 10.09 15.66 -10.93
CA ASP A 143 11.33 16.27 -10.40
C ASP A 143 12.40 16.48 -11.47
N ALA A 144 12.38 15.75 -12.60
CA ALA A 144 13.24 15.93 -13.79
C ALA A 144 14.67 16.40 -13.45
N THR A 145 15.24 15.84 -12.37
CA THR A 145 16.49 16.34 -11.76
C THR A 145 17.68 16.22 -12.70
N PHE A 146 17.74 15.14 -13.47
CA PHE A 146 18.81 14.93 -14.46
C PHE A 146 18.23 14.78 -15.86
N LYS A 147 18.87 15.42 -16.84
CA LYS A 147 18.57 15.28 -18.25
C LYS A 147 19.72 14.55 -18.93
N ILE A 148 19.43 13.37 -19.50
CA ILE A 148 20.36 12.61 -20.31
C ILE A 148 19.81 12.52 -21.72
N GLY A 149 20.31 13.38 -22.62
CA GLY A 149 19.80 13.47 -24.00
C GLY A 149 18.35 13.94 -24.05
N SER A 150 17.45 13.12 -24.57
CA SER A 150 16.00 13.40 -24.65
C SER A 150 15.20 12.86 -23.46
N PHE A 151 15.84 12.14 -22.52
CA PHE A 151 15.16 11.53 -21.36
C PHE A 151 15.40 12.34 -20.10
N TYR A 152 14.34 12.50 -19.30
CA TYR A 152 14.40 13.06 -17.95
C TYR A 152 14.42 11.93 -16.92
N ILE A 153 15.37 12.01 -15.98
CA ILE A 153 15.46 11.05 -14.88
C ILE A 153 14.90 11.71 -13.63
N ASN A 154 13.89 11.08 -13.07
CA ASN A 154 13.25 11.46 -11.82
C ASN A 154 13.98 10.74 -10.67
N VAL A 155 14.60 11.50 -9.78
CA VAL A 155 15.38 10.95 -8.66
C VAL A 155 14.48 10.42 -7.55
N LEU A 156 13.34 11.05 -7.30
CA LEU A 156 12.40 10.63 -6.25
C LEU A 156 11.92 9.18 -6.39
N PRO A 157 11.43 8.71 -7.56
CA PRO A 157 11.06 7.30 -7.73
C PRO A 157 12.22 6.33 -7.53
N ILE A 158 13.45 6.71 -7.92
CA ILE A 158 14.64 5.89 -7.71
C ILE A 158 14.96 5.79 -6.22
N ALA A 159 14.97 6.92 -5.50
CA ALA A 159 15.18 6.95 -4.06
C ALA A 159 14.13 6.13 -3.31
N MET A 160 12.85 6.25 -3.70
CA MET A 160 11.76 5.46 -3.14
C MET A 160 11.99 3.96 -3.34
N THR A 161 12.41 3.56 -4.54
CA THR A 161 12.70 2.16 -4.85
C THR A 161 13.86 1.62 -4.01
N LEU A 162 14.93 2.40 -3.87
CA LEU A 162 16.08 2.02 -3.04
C LEU A 162 15.71 1.85 -1.57
N ILE A 163 14.93 2.75 -1.01
CA ILE A 163 14.45 2.67 0.38
C ILE A 163 13.58 1.43 0.60
N ASN A 164 12.75 1.08 -0.38
CA ASN A 164 11.88 -0.11 -0.28
C ASN A 164 12.64 -1.45 -0.50
N CYS A 165 13.89 -1.42 -0.99
CA CYS A 165 14.73 -2.60 -1.15
C CYS A 165 15.53 -2.96 0.12
N ILE A 166 15.57 -2.09 1.12
CA ILE A 166 16.26 -2.27 2.40
C ILE A 166 15.28 -2.88 3.42
#